data_59e5dc1d84bc6829418146ba175e6b76
#
_entry.id   59e5dc1d84bc6829418146ba175e6b76
#
_cell.length_a   1.000
_cell.length_b   1.000
_cell.length_c   1.000
_cell.angle_alpha   90.00
_cell.angle_beta   90.00
_cell.angle_gamma   90.00
#
_symmetry.space_group_name_H-M   'P 1'
#
loop_
_entity.id
_entity.type
_entity.pdbx_description
1 polymer ?
#
loop_
_entity_poly.entity_id
_entity_poly.type
_entity_poly.pdbx_seq_one_letter_code
_entity_poly.pdbx_strand_id
1 'polypeptide(L)'
;FLRQFAKALIEFIDEQGIRDKVMFHTSDEPSTENYFKYRKSAKIMKELFGEFKLIDALSSFRFFKNGLVQNPVPCINDIEDFAGKVPELWTYYCCYPHKDNMPNRFIGMPSLRNRVLGFIVYKYDVRGFLQWGLNFYNTQYSKEHINPFELTDAGGKFPAGDSFVLY
;
A
#
# COMPACT_ATOMS: atom_id res chain seq x y z
N PHE A 1 -22.47 14.29 -7.55
CA PHE A 1 -22.38 12.86 -7.21
C PHE A 1 -21.29 12.57 -6.15
N LEU A 2 -19.99 12.84 -6.42
CA LEU A 2 -18.89 12.47 -5.51
C LEU A 2 -19.02 13.07 -4.10
N ARG A 3 -19.40 14.35 -3.99
CA ARG A 3 -19.64 15.01 -2.69
C ARG A 3 -20.82 14.39 -1.92
N GLN A 4 -21.88 14.02 -2.62
CA GLN A 4 -23.06 13.37 -1.99
C GLN A 4 -22.68 11.96 -1.50
N PHE A 5 -21.93 11.21 -2.32
CA PHE A 5 -21.41 9.91 -1.93
C PHE A 5 -20.49 10.01 -0.70
N ALA A 6 -19.52 10.94 -0.72
CA ALA A 6 -18.61 11.14 0.38
C ALA A 6 -19.35 11.45 1.69
N LYS A 7 -20.35 12.35 1.62
CA LYS A 7 -21.17 12.69 2.79
C LYS A 7 -21.91 11.45 3.34
N ALA A 8 -22.60 10.71 2.50
CA ALA A 8 -23.32 9.51 2.92
C ALA A 8 -22.40 8.41 3.48
N LEU A 9 -21.21 8.27 2.88
CA LEU A 9 -20.19 7.33 3.37
C LEU A 9 -19.67 7.72 4.76
N ILE A 10 -19.41 9.01 4.99
CA ILE A 10 -18.95 9.52 6.30
C ILE A 10 -20.04 9.30 7.35
N GLU A 11 -21.30 9.64 7.04
CA GLU A 11 -22.43 9.39 7.92
C GLU A 11 -22.52 7.90 8.30
N PHE A 12 -22.42 7.01 7.33
CA PHE A 12 -22.40 5.56 7.59
C PHE A 12 -21.23 5.13 8.47
N ILE A 13 -20.01 5.61 8.22
CA ILE A 13 -18.82 5.30 9.03
C ILE A 13 -19.03 5.74 10.49
N ASP A 14 -19.63 6.91 10.70
CA ASP A 14 -19.92 7.45 12.02
C ASP A 14 -21.01 6.64 12.74
N GLU A 15 -22.07 6.29 12.05
CA GLU A 15 -23.13 5.42 12.56
C GLU A 15 -22.61 4.04 12.99
N GLN A 16 -21.63 3.50 12.27
CA GLN A 16 -20.99 2.22 12.61
C GLN A 16 -19.93 2.35 13.73
N GLY A 17 -19.56 3.55 14.13
CA GLY A 17 -18.53 3.78 15.14
C GLY A 17 -17.14 3.27 14.77
N ILE A 18 -16.79 3.33 13.47
CA ILE A 18 -15.53 2.77 12.93
C ILE A 18 -14.61 3.83 12.35
N ARG A 19 -14.84 5.12 12.62
CA ARG A 19 -14.07 6.23 12.05
C ARG A 19 -12.57 6.10 12.24
N ASP A 20 -12.12 5.65 13.39
CA ASP A 20 -10.73 5.43 13.76
C ASP A 20 -10.06 4.23 13.05
N LYS A 21 -10.86 3.38 12.42
CA LYS A 21 -10.41 2.18 11.68
C LYS A 21 -10.41 2.39 10.17
N VAL A 22 -10.93 3.52 9.69
CA VAL A 22 -11.06 3.82 8.26
C VAL A 22 -9.94 4.71 7.79
N MET A 23 -9.33 4.33 6.68
CA MET A 23 -8.33 5.11 5.97
C MET A 23 -8.77 5.23 4.51
N PHE A 24 -8.42 6.35 3.89
CA PHE A 24 -8.68 6.55 2.47
C PHE A 24 -7.38 6.62 1.68
N HIS A 25 -7.50 6.34 0.42
CA HIS A 25 -6.40 6.23 -0.52
C HIS A 25 -6.74 7.03 -1.80
N THR A 26 -5.76 7.78 -2.30
CA THR A 26 -5.96 8.68 -3.44
C THR A 26 -5.68 7.98 -4.76
N SER A 27 -4.54 7.33 -4.87
CA SER A 27 -4.10 6.65 -6.08
C SER A 27 -2.93 5.73 -5.79
N ASP A 28 -2.96 4.56 -6.40
CA ASP A 28 -1.93 3.54 -6.27
C ASP A 28 -0.64 3.92 -7.02
N GLU A 29 0.49 3.78 -6.35
CA GLU A 29 1.86 3.94 -6.86
C GLU A 29 2.07 5.10 -7.87
N PRO A 30 1.69 6.35 -7.50
CA PRO A 30 1.87 7.47 -8.42
C PRO A 30 3.35 7.71 -8.72
N SER A 31 3.68 7.76 -10.00
CA SER A 31 5.01 8.15 -10.47
C SER A 31 5.17 9.68 -10.55
N THR A 32 6.41 10.15 -10.66
CA THR A 32 6.70 11.58 -10.88
C THR A 32 6.11 12.10 -12.19
N GLU A 33 5.92 11.25 -13.19
CA GLU A 33 5.26 11.58 -14.46
C GLU A 33 3.77 11.90 -14.26
N ASN A 34 3.13 11.22 -13.32
CA ASN A 34 1.74 11.41 -12.97
C ASN A 34 1.51 12.50 -11.90
N TYR A 35 2.56 13.25 -11.52
CA TYR A 35 2.52 14.21 -10.42
C TYR A 35 1.35 15.18 -10.48
N PHE A 36 1.11 15.81 -11.62
CA PHE A 36 0.02 16.79 -11.76
C PHE A 36 -1.37 16.16 -11.69
N LYS A 37 -1.52 14.95 -12.22
CA LYS A 37 -2.78 14.19 -12.12
C LYS A 37 -3.04 13.81 -10.66
N TYR A 38 -2.04 13.26 -9.99
CA TYR A 38 -2.13 12.92 -8.57
C TYR A 38 -2.48 14.16 -7.72
N ARG A 39 -1.80 15.29 -7.93
CA ARG A 39 -2.09 16.54 -7.21
C ARG A 39 -3.56 16.98 -7.30
N LYS A 40 -4.19 16.82 -8.46
CA LYS A 40 -5.61 17.13 -8.62
C LYS A 40 -6.48 16.19 -7.79
N SER A 41 -6.22 14.89 -7.84
CA SER A 41 -6.95 13.89 -7.06
C SER A 41 -6.73 14.07 -5.56
N ALA A 42 -5.49 14.28 -5.13
CA ALA A 42 -5.15 14.51 -3.72
C ALA A 42 -5.86 15.74 -3.13
N LYS A 43 -6.00 16.82 -3.91
CA LYS A 43 -6.78 18.00 -3.49
C LYS A 43 -8.25 17.66 -3.23
N ILE A 44 -8.87 16.88 -4.12
CA ILE A 44 -10.26 16.45 -3.99
C ILE A 44 -10.40 15.52 -2.77
N MET A 45 -9.50 14.53 -2.62
CA MET A 45 -9.53 13.62 -1.48
C MET A 45 -9.36 14.34 -0.15
N LYS A 46 -8.44 15.30 -0.09
CA LYS A 46 -8.25 16.13 1.11
C LYS A 46 -9.49 17.00 1.43
N GLU A 47 -10.17 17.51 0.42
CA GLU A 47 -11.41 18.28 0.60
C GLU A 47 -12.56 17.40 1.13
N LEU A 48 -12.67 16.16 0.63
CA LEU A 48 -13.78 15.26 0.97
C LEU A 48 -13.53 14.43 2.24
N PHE A 49 -12.30 14.00 2.46
CA PHE A 49 -11.93 13.02 3.48
C PHE A 49 -10.72 13.44 4.33
N GLY A 50 -10.37 14.73 4.34
CA GLY A 50 -9.18 15.22 5.04
C GLY A 50 -9.22 15.08 6.56
N GLU A 51 -10.37 14.77 7.14
CA GLU A 51 -10.55 14.43 8.56
C GLU A 51 -10.16 12.97 8.87
N PHE A 52 -9.99 12.14 7.84
CA PHE A 52 -9.53 10.77 7.96
C PHE A 52 -8.05 10.65 7.64
N LYS A 53 -7.46 9.53 7.99
CA LYS A 53 -6.09 9.19 7.61
C LYS A 53 -6.05 8.90 6.09
N LEU A 54 -5.33 9.74 5.36
CA LEU A 54 -5.08 9.52 3.93
C LEU A 54 -3.71 8.84 3.79
N ILE A 55 -3.70 7.65 3.21
CA ILE A 55 -2.49 6.86 2.97
C ILE A 55 -2.36 6.58 1.47
N ASP A 56 -1.15 6.55 0.96
CA ASP A 56 -0.90 6.12 -0.43
C ASP A 56 0.42 5.36 -0.52
N ALA A 57 0.40 4.22 -1.22
CA ALA A 57 1.60 3.50 -1.62
C ALA A 57 2.35 4.35 -2.65
N LEU A 58 3.51 4.89 -2.28
CA LEU A 58 4.33 5.72 -3.17
C LEU A 58 5.76 5.88 -2.65
N SER A 59 6.73 5.80 -3.54
CA SER A 59 8.16 5.80 -3.23
C SER A 59 8.89 7.11 -3.53
N SER A 60 8.21 8.15 -4.01
CA SER A 60 8.82 9.45 -4.20
C SER A 60 8.51 10.41 -3.05
N PHE A 61 9.51 10.76 -2.26
CA PHE A 61 9.39 11.69 -1.13
C PHE A 61 8.86 13.08 -1.53
N ARG A 62 8.97 13.44 -2.82
CA ARG A 62 8.46 14.71 -3.37
C ARG A 62 6.97 14.92 -3.10
N PHE A 63 6.15 13.87 -3.13
CA PHE A 63 4.72 13.98 -2.88
C PHE A 63 4.42 14.39 -1.45
N PHE A 64 5.11 13.79 -0.48
CA PHE A 64 5.00 14.17 0.93
C PHE A 64 5.53 15.59 1.18
N LYS A 65 6.73 15.90 0.68
CA LYS A 65 7.35 17.24 0.82
C LYS A 65 6.45 18.36 0.32
N ASN A 66 5.64 18.10 -0.71
CA ASN A 66 4.71 19.07 -1.28
C ASN A 66 3.30 19.01 -0.66
N GLY A 67 3.11 18.29 0.45
CA GLY A 67 1.86 18.22 1.20
C GLY A 67 0.71 17.53 0.45
N LEU A 68 1.01 16.67 -0.51
CA LEU A 68 0.01 15.98 -1.32
C LEU A 68 -0.49 14.68 -0.70
N VAL A 69 0.28 14.08 0.18
CA VAL A 69 -0.07 12.88 0.96
C VAL A 69 0.29 13.13 2.43
N GLN A 70 -0.55 12.65 3.34
CA GLN A 70 -0.32 12.79 4.78
C GLN A 70 0.56 11.65 5.32
N ASN A 71 0.24 10.43 4.94
CA ASN A 71 0.92 9.22 5.38
C ASN A 71 1.40 8.43 4.15
N PRO A 72 2.57 8.75 3.62
CA PRO A 72 3.15 8.01 2.52
C PRO A 72 3.59 6.63 3.00
N VAL A 73 3.38 5.63 2.15
CA VAL A 73 3.81 4.25 2.38
C VAL A 73 4.83 3.89 1.29
N PRO A 74 6.13 4.14 1.51
CA PRO A 74 7.15 3.78 0.53
C PRO A 74 7.33 2.27 0.40
N CYS A 75 7.72 1.83 -0.79
CA CYS A 75 8.27 0.50 -0.96
C CYS A 75 9.52 0.33 -0.09
N ILE A 76 9.74 -0.87 0.42
CA ILE A 76 10.78 -1.13 1.42
C ILE A 76 12.20 -0.76 0.97
N ASN A 77 12.47 -0.77 -0.32
CA ASN A 77 13.76 -0.33 -0.88
C ASN A 77 13.97 1.20 -0.86
N ASP A 78 12.90 1.96 -0.70
CA ASP A 78 12.94 3.44 -0.66
C ASP A 78 12.72 3.99 0.75
N ILE A 79 12.66 3.11 1.76
CA ILE A 79 12.30 3.46 3.14
C ILE A 79 13.21 4.52 3.76
N GLU A 80 14.50 4.53 3.41
CA GLU A 80 15.50 5.47 3.94
C GLU A 80 15.19 6.93 3.60
N ASP A 81 14.56 7.17 2.47
CA ASP A 81 14.16 8.52 2.08
C ASP A 81 13.08 9.12 2.98
N PHE A 82 12.32 8.27 3.67
CA PHE A 82 11.18 8.65 4.51
C PHE A 82 11.47 8.53 6.02
N ALA A 83 12.42 7.70 6.41
CA ALA A 83 12.73 7.39 7.79
C ALA A 83 13.08 8.64 8.60
N GLY A 84 12.40 8.85 9.73
CA GLY A 84 12.56 10.03 10.58
C GLY A 84 12.04 11.35 10.00
N LYS A 85 11.40 11.33 8.82
CA LYS A 85 10.91 12.53 8.12
C LYS A 85 9.38 12.56 8.00
N VAL A 86 8.72 11.46 8.28
CA VAL A 86 7.25 11.33 8.25
C VAL A 86 6.72 11.07 9.65
N PRO A 87 5.49 11.49 9.99
CA PRO A 87 4.95 11.35 11.33
C PRO A 87 4.81 9.89 11.77
N GLU A 88 4.41 9.03 10.84
CA GLU A 88 4.22 7.61 11.07
C GLU A 88 4.68 6.86 9.82
N LEU A 89 5.80 6.15 9.96
CA LEU A 89 6.37 5.41 8.83
C LEU A 89 5.68 4.07 8.65
N TRP A 90 5.10 3.88 7.48
CA TRP A 90 4.65 2.59 6.97
C TRP A 90 5.53 2.17 5.81
N THR A 91 5.50 0.90 5.44
CA THR A 91 6.19 0.39 4.26
C THR A 91 5.43 -0.77 3.65
N TYR A 92 5.80 -1.16 2.44
CA TYR A 92 5.28 -2.33 1.77
C TYR A 92 6.33 -3.00 0.89
N TYR A 93 6.05 -4.18 0.47
CA TYR A 93 6.59 -4.83 -0.71
C TYR A 93 5.44 -5.52 -1.47
N CYS A 94 5.66 -5.85 -2.73
CA CYS A 94 4.71 -6.58 -3.55
C CYS A 94 5.48 -7.52 -4.49
N CYS A 95 5.17 -7.57 -5.78
CA CYS A 95 6.01 -8.23 -6.78
C CYS A 95 7.44 -7.63 -6.89
N TYR A 96 7.73 -6.61 -6.13
CA TYR A 96 9.02 -5.93 -6.01
C TYR A 96 9.27 -5.54 -4.53
N PRO A 97 10.53 -5.46 -4.05
CA PRO A 97 11.79 -5.84 -4.69
C PRO A 97 12.02 -7.36 -4.71
N HIS A 98 12.69 -7.85 -5.74
CA HIS A 98 13.07 -9.27 -5.85
C HIS A 98 14.60 -9.48 -5.89
N LYS A 99 15.38 -8.40 -5.91
CA LYS A 99 16.84 -8.38 -5.93
C LYS A 99 17.43 -7.74 -4.68
N ASP A 100 18.73 -7.59 -4.64
CA ASP A 100 19.51 -6.76 -3.70
C ASP A 100 19.34 -7.13 -2.22
N ASN A 101 19.06 -8.42 -1.95
CA ASN A 101 18.85 -8.95 -0.60
C ASN A 101 17.75 -8.25 0.21
N MET A 102 16.92 -7.45 -0.43
CA MET A 102 15.76 -6.84 0.24
C MET A 102 14.75 -7.89 0.65
N PRO A 103 14.04 -7.70 1.78
CA PRO A 103 13.02 -8.63 2.22
C PRO A 103 11.86 -8.69 1.24
N ASN A 104 11.36 -9.87 1.06
CA ASN A 104 10.10 -10.18 0.41
C ASN A 104 9.69 -11.61 0.80
N ARG A 105 8.53 -12.09 0.34
CA ARG A 105 7.96 -13.37 0.78
C ARG A 105 7.64 -14.34 -0.35
N PHE A 106 8.30 -14.22 -1.48
CA PHE A 106 8.08 -15.16 -2.59
C PHE A 106 8.48 -16.59 -2.19
N ILE A 107 7.72 -17.57 -2.63
CA ILE A 107 7.98 -19.00 -2.32
C ILE A 107 9.39 -19.41 -2.75
N GLY A 108 9.88 -18.91 -3.87
CA GLY A 108 11.22 -19.20 -4.38
C GLY A 108 12.37 -18.44 -3.69
N MET A 109 12.08 -17.59 -2.70
CA MET A 109 13.12 -16.85 -1.96
C MET A 109 13.65 -17.63 -0.76
N PRO A 110 14.92 -17.44 -0.38
CA PRO A 110 15.42 -17.94 0.90
C PRO A 110 14.61 -17.36 2.07
N SER A 111 14.18 -18.20 3.00
CA SER A 111 13.36 -17.81 4.16
C SER A 111 14.02 -16.74 5.05
N LEU A 112 15.36 -16.66 5.02
CA LEU A 112 16.12 -15.62 5.71
C LEU A 112 15.72 -14.21 5.26
N ARG A 113 15.43 -14.02 3.98
CA ARG A 113 15.01 -12.71 3.45
C ARG A 113 13.68 -12.25 4.03
N ASN A 114 12.78 -13.17 4.29
CA ASN A 114 11.53 -12.87 4.97
C ASN A 114 11.75 -12.42 6.43
N ARG A 115 12.69 -13.05 7.13
CA ARG A 115 13.05 -12.68 8.51
C ARG A 115 13.69 -11.29 8.62
N VAL A 116 14.41 -10.84 7.60
CA VAL A 116 15.06 -9.51 7.59
C VAL A 116 14.04 -8.39 7.72
N LEU A 117 12.79 -8.60 7.31
CA LEU A 117 11.71 -7.60 7.49
C LEU A 117 11.60 -7.14 8.94
N GLY A 118 11.67 -8.04 9.93
CA GLY A 118 11.60 -7.68 11.35
C GLY A 118 12.71 -6.73 11.80
N PHE A 119 13.92 -6.90 11.29
CA PHE A 119 15.04 -6.01 11.58
C PHE A 119 14.84 -4.62 10.95
N ILE A 120 14.32 -4.55 9.73
CA ILE A 120 14.01 -3.29 9.05
C ILE A 120 12.91 -2.54 9.79
N VAL A 121 11.83 -3.22 10.15
CA VAL A 121 10.74 -2.65 10.94
C VAL A 121 11.27 -2.02 12.23
N TYR A 122 12.14 -2.73 12.95
CA TYR A 122 12.75 -2.22 14.18
C TYR A 122 13.72 -1.06 13.92
N LYS A 123 14.63 -1.21 12.93
CA LYS A 123 15.66 -0.21 12.61
C LYS A 123 15.08 1.16 12.26
N TYR A 124 13.99 1.17 11.48
CA TYR A 124 13.38 2.41 10.96
C TYR A 124 12.14 2.85 11.73
N ASP A 125 11.81 2.21 12.86
CA ASP A 125 10.60 2.48 13.65
C ASP A 125 9.31 2.45 12.80
N VAL A 126 9.18 1.41 11.98
CA VAL A 126 8.02 1.22 11.09
C VAL A 126 6.79 0.87 11.92
N ARG A 127 5.72 1.62 11.74
CA ARG A 127 4.46 1.49 12.51
C ARG A 127 3.39 0.69 11.78
N GLY A 128 3.53 0.50 10.50
CA GLY A 128 2.57 -0.27 9.72
C GLY A 128 3.17 -0.90 8.49
N PHE A 129 2.59 -2.00 8.08
CA PHE A 129 2.97 -2.71 6.86
C PHE A 129 1.76 -2.90 5.97
N LEU A 130 1.84 -2.44 4.73
CA LEU A 130 0.79 -2.59 3.74
C LEU A 130 1.00 -3.89 2.96
N GLN A 131 -0.02 -4.72 2.90
CA GLN A 131 -0.05 -5.91 2.05
C GLN A 131 -1.23 -5.78 1.08
N TRP A 132 -0.96 -5.75 -0.21
CA TRP A 132 -1.97 -5.58 -1.23
C TRP A 132 -2.83 -6.83 -1.43
N GLY A 133 -2.20 -8.00 -1.39
CA GLY A 133 -2.83 -9.27 -1.68
C GLY A 133 -3.02 -10.11 -0.41
N LEU A 134 -4.17 -10.00 0.27
CA LEU A 134 -4.52 -10.86 1.38
C LEU A 134 -5.04 -12.22 0.88
N ASN A 135 -5.97 -12.20 -0.06
CA ASN A 135 -6.69 -13.35 -0.60
C ASN A 135 -7.06 -13.13 -2.08
N PHE A 136 -6.13 -12.63 -2.85
CA PHE A 136 -6.33 -12.39 -4.28
C PHE A 136 -6.25 -13.71 -5.06
N TYR A 137 -7.31 -14.50 -4.99
CA TYR A 137 -7.44 -15.80 -5.67
C TYR A 137 -7.93 -15.63 -7.10
N ASN A 138 -7.22 -14.81 -7.87
CA ASN A 138 -7.57 -14.50 -9.25
C ASN A 138 -6.31 -14.48 -10.13
N THR A 139 -6.52 -14.67 -11.43
CA THR A 139 -5.52 -14.27 -12.42
C THR A 139 -5.40 -12.75 -12.51
N GLN A 140 -4.35 -12.26 -13.12
CA GLN A 140 -4.15 -10.82 -13.33
C GLN A 140 -5.41 -10.16 -13.94
N TYR A 141 -5.77 -8.99 -13.43
CA TYR A 141 -6.98 -8.23 -13.78
C TYR A 141 -8.30 -8.92 -13.39
N SER A 142 -8.25 -9.86 -12.44
CA SER A 142 -9.45 -10.58 -11.93
C SER A 142 -10.28 -11.22 -13.03
N LYS A 143 -9.64 -11.77 -14.06
CA LYS A 143 -10.33 -12.39 -15.19
C LYS A 143 -10.93 -13.75 -14.84
N GLU A 144 -10.21 -14.53 -14.04
CA GLU A 144 -10.58 -15.90 -13.67
C GLU A 144 -10.24 -16.15 -12.21
N HIS A 145 -11.06 -16.91 -11.52
CA HIS A 145 -10.72 -17.45 -10.21
C HIS A 145 -9.69 -18.57 -10.34
N ILE A 146 -8.77 -18.61 -9.39
CA ILE A 146 -7.77 -19.68 -9.30
C ILE A 146 -7.90 -20.45 -7.99
N ASN A 147 -7.48 -21.70 -8.00
CA ASN A 147 -7.27 -22.45 -6.79
C ASN A 147 -5.90 -22.10 -6.20
N PRO A 148 -5.80 -21.46 -5.04
CA PRO A 148 -4.52 -21.02 -4.46
C PRO A 148 -3.59 -22.19 -4.06
N PHE A 149 -4.12 -23.41 -3.95
CA PHE A 149 -3.34 -24.62 -3.69
C PHE A 149 -2.68 -25.20 -4.96
N GLU A 150 -3.13 -24.80 -6.13
CA GLU A 150 -2.62 -25.27 -7.41
C GLU A 150 -1.84 -24.19 -8.17
N LEU A 151 -2.29 -22.93 -8.08
CA LEU A 151 -1.69 -21.78 -8.76
C LEU A 151 -1.36 -20.68 -7.74
N THR A 152 -0.07 -20.41 -7.55
CA THR A 152 0.43 -19.47 -6.55
C THR A 152 0.95 -18.15 -7.13
N ASP A 153 0.84 -17.96 -8.46
CA ASP A 153 1.47 -16.89 -9.24
C ASP A 153 0.48 -16.08 -10.09
N ALA A 154 -0.80 -16.14 -9.75
CA ALA A 154 -1.89 -15.45 -10.47
C ALA A 154 -1.91 -15.76 -11.98
N GLY A 155 -1.65 -17.02 -12.34
CA GLY A 155 -1.59 -17.48 -13.73
C GLY A 155 -0.30 -17.05 -14.45
N GLY A 156 0.83 -17.07 -13.75
CA GLY A 156 2.16 -16.74 -14.29
C GLY A 156 2.43 -15.24 -14.44
N LYS A 157 1.70 -14.38 -13.71
CA LYS A 157 1.83 -12.92 -13.83
C LYS A 157 2.46 -12.25 -12.61
N PHE A 158 2.37 -12.87 -11.45
CA PHE A 158 3.02 -12.39 -10.23
C PHE A 158 4.02 -13.42 -9.72
N PRO A 159 5.03 -13.03 -8.96
CA PRO A 159 5.90 -13.99 -8.30
C PRO A 159 5.09 -14.91 -7.37
N ALA A 160 5.40 -16.21 -7.38
CA ALA A 160 4.69 -17.18 -6.58
C ALA A 160 4.69 -16.81 -5.08
N GLY A 161 3.50 -16.75 -4.49
CA GLY A 161 3.29 -16.36 -3.09
C GLY A 161 3.08 -14.87 -2.83
N ASP A 162 3.06 -14.01 -3.87
CA ASP A 162 2.85 -12.56 -3.70
C ASP A 162 1.37 -12.19 -3.49
N SER A 163 0.49 -12.82 -4.25
CA SER A 163 -0.91 -12.38 -4.36
C SER A 163 -1.81 -12.77 -3.19
N PHE A 164 -1.39 -13.64 -2.28
CA PHE A 164 -2.18 -13.99 -1.11
C PHE A 164 -1.34 -14.50 0.06
N VAL A 165 -1.84 -14.33 1.28
CA VAL A 165 -1.24 -14.78 2.54
C VAL A 165 -2.15 -15.74 3.30
N LEU A 166 -3.40 -15.83 2.89
CA LEU A 166 -4.37 -16.82 3.37
C LEU A 166 -4.60 -17.88 2.31
N TYR A 167 -4.86 -19.12 2.75
CA TYR A 167 -5.15 -20.28 1.91
C TYR A 167 -6.49 -20.87 2.29
#